data_a72c5bee5578b7b8c8a195cf1cea6d72
#
_entry.id   a72c5bee5578b7b8c8a195cf1cea6d72
#
_cell.length_a   1.000
_cell.length_b   1.000
_cell.length_c   1.000
_cell.angle_alpha   90.00
_cell.angle_beta   90.00
_cell.angle_gamma   90.00
#
_symmetry.space_group_name_H-M   'P 1'
#
loop_
_entity.id
_entity.type
_entity.pdbx_description
1 polymer ?
#
loop_
_entity_poly.entity_id
_entity_poly.type
_entity_poly.pdbx_seq_one_letter_code
_entity_poly.pdbx_strand_id
1 'polypeptide(L)' 'MISGTTSWLGVMGMPVKHSLSPRLHNFWLAQHNIDAVYLPLPVPPEQLPAIIKALPHLGCRGVN' A
#
# COMPACT_ATOMS: atom_id res chain seq x y z
N MET A 1 -1.94 10.72 -11.58
CA MET A 1 -0.49 10.60 -11.82
C MET A 1 0.26 10.67 -10.48
N ILE A 2 1.20 9.79 -10.27
CA ILE A 2 1.99 9.78 -9.03
C ILE A 2 2.97 10.94 -9.03
N SER A 3 3.01 11.66 -7.92
CA SER A 3 3.91 12.81 -7.73
C SER A 3 4.46 12.79 -6.30
N GLY A 4 5.22 13.82 -5.93
CA GLY A 4 5.76 13.93 -4.57
C GLY A 4 4.71 14.11 -3.49
N THR A 5 3.48 14.49 -3.85
CA THR A 5 2.38 14.66 -2.90
C THR A 5 1.50 13.43 -2.78
N THR A 6 1.69 12.40 -3.61
CA THR A 6 0.84 11.22 -3.62
C THR A 6 1.01 10.43 -2.32
N SER A 7 -0.11 10.14 -1.67
CA SER A 7 -0.13 9.23 -0.52
C SER A 7 -0.15 7.78 -1.00
N TRP A 8 0.24 6.85 -0.13
CA TRP A 8 0.16 5.45 -0.50
C TRP A 8 -0.36 4.58 0.65
N LEU A 9 -1.02 3.50 0.24
CA LEU A 9 -1.54 2.47 1.13
C LEU A 9 -1.06 1.13 0.59
N GLY A 10 -1.19 0.08 1.38
CA GLY A 10 -0.71 -1.21 0.91
C GLY A 10 -1.42 -2.39 1.51
N VAL A 11 -1.22 -3.54 0.86
CA VAL A 11 -1.58 -4.85 1.39
C VAL A 11 -0.30 -5.63 1.63
N MET A 12 -0.13 -6.12 2.85
CA MET A 12 1.05 -6.90 3.21
C MET A 12 0.71 -8.39 3.20
N GLY A 13 1.66 -9.20 2.77
CA GLY A 13 1.50 -10.64 2.77
C GLY A 13 2.68 -11.33 2.14
N MET A 14 2.66 -12.67 2.21
CA MET A 14 3.70 -13.48 1.59
C MET A 14 3.12 -14.86 1.28
N PRO A 15 2.83 -15.14 0.01
CA PRO A 15 2.91 -14.25 -1.16
C PRO A 15 1.76 -13.23 -1.23
N VAL A 16 1.99 -12.11 -1.89
CA VAL A 16 0.98 -11.06 -2.04
C VAL A 16 0.66 -10.74 -3.51
N LYS A 17 1.43 -11.32 -4.43
CA LYS A 17 1.33 -10.99 -5.86
C LYS A 17 -0.01 -11.36 -6.51
N HIS A 18 -0.78 -12.25 -5.87
CA HIS A 18 -2.09 -12.65 -6.37
C HIS A 18 -3.25 -11.89 -5.74
N SER A 19 -2.96 -10.95 -4.85
CA SER A 19 -3.99 -10.13 -4.23
C SER A 19 -4.68 -9.27 -5.27
N LEU A 20 -6.01 -9.21 -5.24
CA LEU A 20 -6.79 -8.33 -6.10
C LEU A 20 -7.02 -6.96 -5.47
N SER A 21 -6.64 -6.78 -4.21
CA SER A 21 -6.88 -5.52 -3.50
C SER A 21 -6.25 -4.31 -4.19
N PRO A 22 -4.99 -4.38 -4.71
CA PRO A 22 -4.43 -3.22 -5.39
C PRO A 22 -5.24 -2.78 -6.62
N ARG A 23 -5.75 -3.74 -7.41
CA ARG A 23 -6.56 -3.41 -8.59
C ARG A 23 -7.86 -2.71 -8.20
N LEU A 24 -8.54 -3.24 -7.20
CA LEU A 24 -9.83 -2.71 -6.77
C LEU A 24 -9.68 -1.33 -6.13
N HIS A 25 -8.75 -1.19 -5.20
CA HIS A 25 -8.57 0.08 -4.50
C HIS A 25 -8.03 1.16 -5.42
N ASN A 26 -7.11 0.84 -6.33
CA ASN A 26 -6.60 1.83 -7.27
C ASN A 26 -7.67 2.29 -8.26
N PHE A 27 -8.58 1.39 -8.64
CA PHE A 27 -9.74 1.78 -9.46
C PHE A 27 -10.59 2.82 -8.74
N TRP A 28 -10.90 2.59 -7.46
CA TRP A 28 -11.70 3.53 -6.68
C TRP A 28 -10.98 4.85 -6.45
N LEU A 29 -9.69 4.81 -6.14
CA LEU A 29 -8.91 6.02 -5.93
C LEU A 29 -8.89 6.90 -7.19
N ALA A 30 -8.68 6.29 -8.35
CA ALA A 30 -8.69 7.02 -9.61
C ALA A 30 -10.07 7.60 -9.92
N GLN A 31 -11.13 6.81 -9.67
CA GLN A 31 -12.50 7.23 -9.95
C GLN A 31 -12.92 8.44 -9.12
N HIS A 32 -12.38 8.58 -7.90
CA HIS A 32 -12.70 9.68 -7.01
C HIS A 32 -11.64 10.79 -7.01
N ASN A 33 -10.68 10.75 -7.93
CA ASN A 33 -9.61 11.73 -8.06
C ASN A 33 -8.80 11.91 -6.77
N ILE A 34 -8.58 10.82 -6.04
CA ILE A 34 -7.79 10.84 -4.81
C ILE A 34 -6.32 10.68 -5.18
N ASP A 35 -5.46 11.58 -4.69
CA ASP A 35 -4.01 11.53 -4.93
C ASP A 35 -3.36 10.48 -4.02
N ALA A 36 -3.61 9.21 -4.32
CA ALA A 36 -3.11 8.08 -3.55
C ALA A 36 -2.98 6.85 -4.45
N VAL A 37 -2.15 5.91 -4.02
CA VAL A 37 -1.95 4.64 -4.70
C VAL A 37 -1.95 3.51 -3.68
N TYR A 38 -2.45 2.33 -4.07
CA TYR A 38 -2.52 1.14 -3.25
C TYR A 38 -1.53 0.11 -3.81
N LEU A 39 -0.61 -0.37 -2.99
CA LEU A 39 0.52 -1.18 -3.43
C LEU A 39 0.53 -2.56 -2.76
N PRO A 40 0.95 -3.61 -3.48
CA PRO A 40 1.24 -4.89 -2.85
C PRO A 40 2.61 -4.85 -2.18
N LEU A 41 2.67 -5.31 -0.93
CA LEU A 41 3.90 -5.28 -0.14
C LEU A 41 4.23 -6.71 0.31
N PRO A 42 5.19 -7.38 -0.33
CA PRO A 42 5.60 -8.71 0.10
C PRO A 42 6.45 -8.60 1.37
N VAL A 43 5.88 -9.01 2.50
CA VAL A 43 6.53 -8.90 3.81
C VAL A 43 6.59 -10.26 4.47
N PRO A 44 7.79 -10.84 4.66
CA PRO A 44 7.93 -12.07 5.44
C PRO A 44 7.44 -11.85 6.88
N PRO A 45 6.74 -12.83 7.49
CA PRO A 45 6.18 -12.66 8.83
C PRO A 45 7.20 -12.22 9.89
N GLU A 46 8.43 -12.71 9.82
CA GLU A 46 9.47 -12.38 10.79
C GLU A 46 9.93 -10.92 10.71
N GLN A 47 9.67 -10.25 9.59
CA GLN A 47 10.03 -8.85 9.39
C GLN A 47 8.89 -7.89 9.75
N LEU A 48 7.72 -8.42 10.06
CA LEU A 48 6.52 -7.61 10.20
C LEU A 48 6.62 -6.54 11.29
N PRO A 49 7.13 -6.84 12.52
CA PRO A 49 7.21 -5.79 13.53
C PRO A 49 8.08 -4.60 13.13
N ALA A 50 9.23 -4.86 12.50
CA ALA A 50 10.12 -3.80 12.05
C ALA A 50 9.50 -2.98 10.92
N ILE A 51 8.82 -3.65 9.98
CA ILE A 51 8.19 -2.99 8.85
C ILE A 51 7.05 -2.08 9.34
N ILE A 52 6.20 -2.58 10.24
CA ILE A 52 5.07 -1.77 10.75
C ILE A 52 5.57 -0.50 11.43
N LYS A 53 6.68 -0.56 12.15
CA LYS A 53 7.26 0.62 12.77
C LYS A 53 7.76 1.64 11.76
N ALA A 54 8.27 1.18 10.63
CA ALA A 54 8.85 2.05 9.61
C ALA A 54 7.82 2.72 8.71
N LEU A 55 6.65 2.09 8.49
CA LEU A 55 5.67 2.53 7.49
C LEU A 55 5.24 3.99 7.64
N PRO A 56 4.91 4.51 8.85
CA PRO A 56 4.52 5.92 8.95
C PRO A 56 5.62 6.89 8.51
N HIS A 57 6.88 6.51 8.72
CA HIS A 57 8.01 7.35 8.33
C HIS A 57 8.22 7.37 6.80
N LEU A 58 7.60 6.46 6.08
CA LEU A 58 7.66 6.37 4.63
C LEU A 58 6.45 7.00 3.94
N GLY A 59 5.57 7.64 4.70
CA GLY A 59 4.37 8.25 4.14
C GLY A 59 3.23 7.30 3.88
N CYS A 60 3.28 6.08 4.44
CA CYS A 60 2.17 5.13 4.33
C CYS A 60 0.97 5.59 5.14
N ARG A 61 -0.22 5.59 4.52
CA ARG A 61 -1.45 6.04 5.17
C ARG A 61 -2.25 4.89 5.76
N GLY A 62 -1.95 3.66 5.38
CA GLY A 62 -2.62 2.49 5.93
C GLY A 62 -2.23 1.21 5.22
N VAL A 63 -2.37 0.08 5.92
CA VAL A 63 -2.07 -1.26 5.37
C VAL A 63 -3.10 -2.27 5.84
N ASN A 64 -3.21 -3.32 5.06
CA ASN A 64 -4.00 -4.51 5.38
C ASN A 64 -3.13 -5.72 5.60
#